data_dccb49760c7e6685edc28a6ecf12611a
#
_entry.id   dccb49760c7e6685edc28a6ecf12611a
#
_cell.length_a   1.000
_cell.length_b   1.000
_cell.length_c   1.000
_cell.angle_alpha   90.00
_cell.angle_beta   90.00
_cell.angle_gamma   90.00
#
_symmetry.space_group_name_H-M   'P 1'
#
loop_
_entity.id
_entity.type
_entity.pdbx_description
1 polymer ?
#
loop_
_entity_poly.entity_id
_entity_poly.type
_entity_poly.pdbx_seq_one_letter_code
_entity_poly.pdbx_strand_id
1 'polypeptide(L)'
;MVTALQRTPVAAVVGRQLLRSGTAVGANYREALRSRSKSEYAAKMNIGLMELEESSYWLELLDEGRISTGAEVKALHAEANELSAIFVSMIRKAGLGANSAGKF
;
A
#
# COMPACT_ATOMS: atom_id res chain seq x y z
N MET A 1 3.52 -14.92 2.59
CA MET A 1 3.83 -14.52 1.21
C MET A 1 5.32 -14.51 0.89
N VAL A 2 6.14 -13.88 1.71
CA VAL A 2 7.59 -13.80 1.46
C VAL A 2 8.22 -15.19 1.35
N THR A 3 7.70 -16.16 2.10
CA THR A 3 8.19 -17.53 2.06
C THR A 3 7.92 -18.24 0.73
N ALA A 4 7.00 -17.72 -0.09
CA ALA A 4 6.69 -18.29 -1.39
C ALA A 4 7.65 -17.81 -2.49
N LEU A 5 8.53 -16.85 -2.18
CA LEU A 5 9.47 -16.31 -3.13
C LEU A 5 10.62 -17.28 -3.38
N GLN A 6 11.09 -17.30 -4.61
CA GLN A 6 12.26 -18.09 -4.96
C GLN A 6 13.51 -17.48 -4.32
N ARG A 7 14.48 -18.34 -4.03
CA ARG A 7 15.71 -17.90 -3.37
C ARG A 7 16.71 -17.38 -4.40
N THR A 8 16.41 -16.20 -4.92
CA THR A 8 17.33 -15.51 -5.85
C THR A 8 17.65 -14.14 -5.26
N PRO A 9 18.76 -13.52 -5.67
CA PRO A 9 19.07 -12.16 -5.21
C PRO A 9 17.96 -11.18 -5.56
N VAL A 10 17.36 -11.30 -6.73
CA VAL A 10 16.26 -10.42 -7.14
C VAL A 10 15.05 -10.63 -6.25
N ALA A 11 14.67 -11.88 -5.99
CA ALA A 11 13.55 -12.19 -5.13
C ALA A 11 13.78 -11.66 -3.71
N ALA A 12 15.00 -11.74 -3.21
CA ALA A 12 15.33 -11.24 -1.89
C ALA A 12 15.18 -9.72 -1.81
N VAL A 13 15.63 -9.00 -2.84
CA VAL A 13 15.50 -7.53 -2.89
C VAL A 13 14.03 -7.12 -2.94
N VAL A 14 13.27 -7.72 -3.87
CA VAL A 14 11.85 -7.41 -4.04
C VAL A 14 11.08 -7.75 -2.77
N GLY A 15 11.37 -8.90 -2.17
CA GLY A 15 10.72 -9.32 -0.93
C GLY A 15 10.94 -8.34 0.21
N ARG A 16 12.16 -7.82 0.36
CA ARG A 16 12.45 -6.82 1.39
C ARG A 16 11.70 -5.52 1.13
N GLN A 17 11.64 -5.06 -0.11
CA GLN A 17 10.93 -3.85 -0.46
C GLN A 17 9.42 -4.00 -0.24
N LEU A 18 8.88 -5.15 -0.57
CA LEU A 18 7.46 -5.44 -0.36
C LEU A 18 7.13 -5.47 1.14
N LEU A 19 7.99 -6.09 1.93
CA LEU A 19 7.79 -6.12 3.38
C LEU A 19 7.87 -4.71 3.97
N ARG A 20 8.84 -3.91 3.54
CA ARG A 20 8.99 -2.53 3.98
C ARG A 20 7.75 -1.69 3.63
N SER A 21 7.34 -1.70 2.37
CA SER A 21 6.19 -0.90 1.95
C SER A 21 4.89 -1.40 2.57
N GLY A 22 4.72 -2.71 2.65
CA GLY A 22 3.52 -3.29 3.26
C GLY A 22 3.38 -2.95 4.73
N THR A 23 4.47 -3.01 5.50
CA THR A 23 4.42 -2.63 6.92
C THR A 23 4.22 -1.14 7.09
N ALA A 24 4.74 -0.32 6.17
CA ALA A 24 4.54 1.12 6.20
C ALA A 24 3.08 1.51 5.99
N VAL A 25 2.32 0.75 5.19
CA VAL A 25 0.88 0.97 5.03
C VAL A 25 0.18 0.91 6.39
N GLY A 26 0.42 -0.16 7.12
CA GLY A 26 -0.21 -0.35 8.43
C GLY A 26 0.22 0.70 9.45
N ALA A 27 1.51 1.03 9.46
CA ALA A 27 2.03 2.03 10.39
C ALA A 27 1.40 3.40 10.15
N ASN A 28 1.30 3.83 8.89
CA ASN A 28 0.71 5.12 8.56
C ASN A 28 -0.79 5.15 8.83
N TYR A 29 -1.48 4.05 8.59
CA TYR A 29 -2.90 3.94 8.92
C TYR A 29 -3.13 4.12 10.42
N ARG A 30 -2.34 3.46 11.25
CA ARG A 30 -2.44 3.59 12.70
C ARG A 30 -2.18 5.03 13.15
N GLU A 31 -1.18 5.68 12.57
CA GLU A 31 -0.88 7.08 12.89
C GLU A 31 -2.01 7.99 12.44
N ALA A 32 -2.63 7.71 11.30
CA ALA A 32 -3.78 8.47 10.82
C ALA A 32 -4.94 8.42 11.82
N LEU A 33 -5.21 7.22 12.36
CA LEU A 33 -6.29 7.06 13.35
C LEU A 33 -6.03 7.83 14.64
N ARG A 34 -4.78 8.16 14.94
CA ARG A 34 -4.38 8.89 16.13
C ARG A 34 -4.12 10.37 15.86
N SER A 35 -4.40 10.83 14.64
CA SER A 35 -4.12 12.20 14.26
C SER A 35 -5.02 13.18 15.02
N ARG A 36 -4.50 14.39 15.19
CA ARG A 36 -5.17 15.45 15.94
C ARG A 36 -5.93 16.44 15.06
N SER A 37 -5.79 16.29 13.75
CA SER A 37 -6.44 17.18 12.81
C SER A 37 -6.77 16.42 11.55
N LYS A 38 -7.69 16.98 10.76
CA LYS A 38 -8.05 16.40 9.48
C LYS A 38 -6.89 16.44 8.49
N SER A 39 -6.10 17.51 8.52
CA SER A 39 -4.94 17.61 7.63
C SER A 39 -3.86 16.60 7.99
N GLU A 40 -3.62 16.35 9.27
CA GLU A 40 -2.69 15.32 9.69
C GLU A 40 -3.20 13.94 9.28
N TYR A 41 -4.50 13.68 9.47
CA TYR A 41 -5.13 12.44 9.04
C TYR A 41 -4.91 12.21 7.54
N ALA A 42 -5.21 13.22 6.72
CA ALA A 42 -5.04 13.10 5.28
C ALA A 42 -3.58 12.89 4.89
N ALA A 43 -2.66 13.59 5.55
CA ALA A 43 -1.24 13.44 5.28
C ALA A 43 -0.79 12.00 5.53
N LYS A 44 -1.18 11.43 6.67
CA LYS A 44 -0.83 10.04 7.01
C LYS A 44 -1.49 9.03 6.08
N MET A 45 -2.76 9.25 5.75
CA MET A 45 -3.48 8.36 4.83
C MET A 45 -2.87 8.41 3.42
N ASN A 46 -2.45 9.58 2.96
CA ASN A 46 -1.82 9.70 1.66
C ASN A 46 -0.45 9.02 1.62
N ILE A 47 0.32 9.10 2.69
CA ILE A 47 1.58 8.35 2.78
C ILE A 47 1.29 6.85 2.72
N GLY A 48 0.29 6.38 3.46
CA GLY A 48 -0.12 4.99 3.41
C GLY A 48 -0.55 4.56 2.01
N LEU A 49 -1.27 5.41 1.30
CA LEU A 49 -1.70 5.14 -0.07
C LEU A 49 -0.50 5.02 -1.00
N MET A 50 0.49 5.90 -0.88
CA MET A 50 1.71 5.82 -1.68
C MET A 50 2.46 4.52 -1.44
N GLU A 51 2.57 4.09 -0.18
CA GLU A 51 3.22 2.82 0.14
C GLU A 51 2.43 1.64 -0.39
N LEU A 52 1.12 1.76 -0.42
CA LEU A 52 0.25 0.72 -0.97
C LEU A 52 0.43 0.60 -2.49
N GLU A 53 0.56 1.73 -3.18
CA GLU A 53 0.87 1.74 -4.60
C GLU A 53 2.24 1.14 -4.89
N GLU A 54 3.22 1.44 -4.04
CA GLU A 54 4.53 0.82 -4.16
C GLU A 54 4.46 -0.68 -3.95
N SER A 55 3.67 -1.15 -2.97
CA SER A 55 3.47 -2.58 -2.74
C SER A 55 2.87 -3.25 -3.97
N SER A 56 1.91 -2.60 -4.63
CA SER A 56 1.32 -3.11 -5.87
C SER A 56 2.36 -3.25 -6.96
N TYR A 57 3.26 -2.28 -7.07
CA TYR A 57 4.36 -2.32 -8.04
C TYR A 57 5.26 -3.55 -7.81
N TRP A 58 5.65 -3.78 -6.56
CA TRP A 58 6.50 -4.93 -6.24
C TRP A 58 5.79 -6.25 -6.52
N LEU A 59 4.48 -6.31 -6.26
CA LEU A 59 3.68 -7.50 -6.56
C LEU A 59 3.59 -7.74 -8.06
N GLU A 60 3.45 -6.69 -8.85
CA GLU A 60 3.45 -6.80 -10.30
C GLU A 60 4.78 -7.33 -10.82
N LEU A 61 5.89 -6.84 -10.26
CA LEU A 61 7.22 -7.35 -10.64
C LEU A 61 7.37 -8.83 -10.34
N LEU A 62 6.85 -9.29 -9.20
CA LEU A 62 6.92 -10.70 -8.84
C LEU A 62 6.13 -11.55 -9.83
N ASP A 63 4.96 -11.10 -10.23
CA ASP A 63 4.10 -11.83 -11.14
C ASP A 63 4.61 -11.78 -12.59
N GLU A 64 4.83 -10.58 -13.11
CA GLU A 64 5.26 -10.39 -14.50
C GLU A 64 6.68 -10.89 -14.75
N GLY A 65 7.55 -10.71 -13.78
CA GLY A 65 8.92 -11.20 -13.86
C GLY A 65 9.05 -12.71 -13.62
N ARG A 66 7.95 -13.37 -13.32
CA ARG A 66 7.90 -14.80 -12.99
C ARG A 66 8.83 -15.17 -11.85
N ILE A 67 9.05 -14.22 -10.95
CA ILE A 67 9.85 -14.46 -9.75
C ILE A 67 9.04 -15.29 -8.76
N SER A 68 7.74 -15.02 -8.72
CA SER A 68 6.77 -15.84 -7.99
C SER A 68 5.45 -15.74 -8.74
N THR A 69 4.94 -16.87 -9.23
CA THR A 69 3.74 -16.91 -10.06
C THR A 69 2.56 -17.54 -9.35
N GLY A 70 2.66 -17.72 -8.06
CA GLY A 70 1.60 -18.36 -7.28
C GLY A 70 0.34 -17.54 -7.20
N ALA A 71 -0.78 -18.21 -6.92
CA ALA A 71 -2.06 -17.57 -6.73
C ALA A 71 -2.01 -16.54 -5.60
N GLU A 72 -1.13 -16.72 -4.63
CA GLU A 72 -0.96 -15.80 -3.50
C GLU A 72 -0.56 -14.39 -3.97
N VAL A 73 0.34 -14.29 -4.95
CA VAL A 73 0.79 -12.98 -5.45
C VAL A 73 -0.38 -12.26 -6.11
N LYS A 74 -1.16 -12.96 -6.90
CA LYS A 74 -2.32 -12.39 -7.57
C LYS A 74 -3.39 -11.96 -6.57
N ALA A 75 -3.63 -12.78 -5.55
CA ALA A 75 -4.60 -12.46 -4.52
C ALA A 75 -4.16 -11.22 -3.72
N LEU A 76 -2.88 -11.11 -3.38
CA LEU A 76 -2.35 -9.96 -2.67
C LEU A 76 -2.42 -8.69 -3.51
N HIS A 77 -2.17 -8.81 -4.82
CA HIS A 77 -2.28 -7.67 -5.72
C HIS A 77 -3.72 -7.16 -5.78
N ALA A 78 -4.69 -8.07 -5.86
CA ALA A 78 -6.10 -7.72 -5.84
C ALA A 78 -6.48 -7.03 -4.52
N GLU A 79 -6.00 -7.56 -3.38
CA GLU A 79 -6.24 -6.94 -2.08
C GLU A 79 -5.63 -5.56 -1.98
N ALA A 80 -4.41 -5.37 -2.50
CA ALA A 80 -3.77 -4.06 -2.51
C ALA A 80 -4.60 -3.05 -3.29
N ASN A 81 -5.14 -3.45 -4.43
CA ASN A 81 -5.99 -2.57 -5.22
C ASN A 81 -7.28 -2.22 -4.49
N GLU A 82 -7.88 -3.17 -3.80
CA GLU A 82 -9.08 -2.92 -3.00
C GLU A 82 -8.78 -1.95 -1.84
N LEU A 83 -7.67 -2.16 -1.15
CA LEU A 83 -7.26 -1.27 -0.06
C LEU A 83 -6.97 0.14 -0.57
N SER A 84 -6.38 0.28 -1.75
CA SER A 84 -6.14 1.59 -2.34
C SER A 84 -7.45 2.33 -2.56
N ALA A 85 -8.46 1.65 -3.07
CA ALA A 85 -9.78 2.23 -3.25
C ALA A 85 -10.41 2.64 -1.92
N ILE A 86 -10.26 1.81 -0.90
CA ILE A 86 -10.76 2.11 0.44
C ILE A 86 -10.07 3.35 1.02
N PHE A 87 -8.74 3.43 0.88
CA PHE A 87 -7.98 4.60 1.37
C PHE A 87 -8.44 5.88 0.67
N VAL A 88 -8.60 5.83 -0.64
CA VAL A 88 -9.10 6.99 -1.40
C VAL A 88 -10.47 7.40 -0.90
N SER A 89 -11.36 6.44 -0.67
CA SER A 89 -12.70 6.70 -0.16
C SER A 89 -12.65 7.34 1.23
N MET A 90 -11.79 6.84 2.11
CA MET A 90 -11.66 7.39 3.46
C MET A 90 -11.13 8.82 3.44
N ILE A 91 -10.17 9.10 2.59
CA ILE A 91 -9.63 10.46 2.43
C ILE A 91 -10.71 11.41 1.94
N ARG A 92 -11.50 10.98 0.96
CA ARG A 92 -12.62 11.79 0.44
C ARG A 92 -13.69 12.05 1.48
N LYS A 93 -14.04 11.04 2.25
CA LYS A 93 -15.04 11.19 3.31
C LYS A 93 -14.58 12.15 4.39
N ALA A 94 -13.30 12.22 4.65
CA ALA A 94 -12.74 13.20 5.57
C ALA A 94 -12.69 14.60 4.96
N GLY A 95 -13.04 14.74 3.68
CA GLY A 95 -13.06 16.03 3.01
C GLY A 95 -11.68 16.53 2.60
N LEU A 96 -10.69 15.64 2.54
CA LEU A 96 -9.30 16.01 2.24
C LEU A 96 -8.77 15.42 0.95
N GLY A 97 -9.67 15.01 0.05
CA GLY A 97 -9.29 14.59 -1.28
C GLY A 97 -8.95 15.79 -2.18
N ALA A 98 -8.45 15.51 -3.37
CA ALA A 98 -8.04 16.56 -4.30
C ALA A 98 -9.16 17.57 -4.59
N ASN A 99 -10.40 17.10 -4.67
CA ASN A 99 -11.56 17.95 -4.98
C ASN A 99 -12.14 18.63 -3.77
N SER A 100 -11.66 18.33 -2.59
CA SER A 100 -12.18 18.91 -1.35
C SER A 100 -11.13 19.74 -0.63
N ALA A 101 -10.01 19.99 -1.25
CA ALA A 101 -9.01 20.89 -0.71
C ALA A 101 -9.65 22.22 -0.44
N GLY A 102 -9.58 22.71 0.78
CA GLY A 102 -10.17 23.97 1.15
C GLY A 102 -11.59 23.87 1.66
N LYS A 103 -12.19 22.69 1.71
CA LYS A 103 -13.53 22.50 2.24
C LYS A 103 -13.55 22.13 3.72
N PHE A 104 -12.45 22.22 4.32
CA PHE A 104 -12.35 21.94 5.75
C PHE A 104 -12.47 23.17 6.55
#